data_786e0ce96b20475ebbe33c7739c21a42
#
_entry.id   786e0ce96b20475ebbe33c7739c21a42
#
_cell.length_a   1.000
_cell.length_b   1.000
_cell.length_c   1.000
_cell.angle_alpha   90.00
_cell.angle_beta   90.00
_cell.angle_gamma   90.00
#
_symmetry.space_group_name_H-M   'P 1'
#
loop_
_entity.id
_entity.type
_entity.pdbx_description
1 polymer ?
#
loop_
_entity_poly.entity_id
_entity_poly.type
_entity_poly.pdbx_seq_one_letter_code
_entity_poly.pdbx_strand_id
1 'polypeptide(L)'
;MSSSESASAAATVPTTSTSATSPTAATAAPGAPLSLPLPSRLSVPLPSDAADAVLPPGTRVTPGQPLLRETAGAAHVPLAPVAGVVRGVTQVQLLGGRGSETAALEIDVDLTAPPPEPRPAADGEAAVATVASPTDVPTLIDRLRECGVRASRACSPDLLAQLHEAVRRPIDTVLCSLMDAAGGSALSAVVLRTMGKELLAGLETIGRVTGASRIWLVADSNIINRASALVRKSGSGARIKVIELENDYPQADPTLMLYALLGRKLRPGRLPTEVNTILFDGAAAGAVGRAAQRGEPMLEVPIEVRDSAQSRSTVYTAAVGLPVRFLLDAAGLRGGRAELTLRAGAALRDVRIGGDDAVVDGGGELSIDAGPPSPPINPDPCIRCGWCVEACPVRIHPAGLLEAAQDNDPEMAERYGLHACIECGICSYVCPSGLPLLPGIRELRRRNLATDGAPMRTA
;
A
#
# COMPACT_ATOMS: atom_id res chain seq x y z
N MET A 1 10.59 -14.12 80.08
CA MET A 1 11.99 -14.40 79.84
C MET A 1 12.14 -14.52 78.34
N SER A 2 12.83 -13.54 77.80
CA SER A 2 13.33 -13.30 76.38
C SER A 2 12.50 -13.78 75.18
N SER A 3 11.75 -12.87 74.70
CA SER A 3 11.19 -12.78 73.37
C SER A 3 12.31 -12.49 72.35
N SER A 4 12.42 -13.28 71.27
CA SER A 4 13.24 -12.97 70.09
C SER A 4 12.31 -12.59 68.90
N GLU A 5 12.27 -11.32 68.60
CA GLU A 5 11.68 -10.76 67.41
C GLU A 5 12.57 -11.09 66.19
N SER A 6 12.02 -11.79 65.25
CA SER A 6 12.64 -11.97 63.95
C SER A 6 12.13 -10.87 62.96
N ALA A 7 12.99 -9.93 62.65
CA ALA A 7 12.72 -8.90 61.60
C ALA A 7 12.81 -9.51 60.19
N SER A 8 11.67 -9.45 59.48
CA SER A 8 11.60 -9.75 58.04
C SER A 8 12.11 -8.55 57.26
N ALA A 9 13.24 -8.70 56.59
CA ALA A 9 13.76 -7.71 55.65
C ALA A 9 13.03 -7.83 54.33
N ALA A 10 12.19 -6.84 54.01
CA ALA A 10 11.61 -6.67 52.69
C ALA A 10 12.68 -6.20 51.67
N ALA A 11 13.00 -7.05 50.74
CA ALA A 11 13.88 -6.69 49.60
C ALA A 11 13.13 -5.76 48.64
N THR A 12 13.54 -4.51 48.61
CA THR A 12 13.11 -3.50 47.61
C THR A 12 13.79 -3.83 46.28
N VAL A 13 12.99 -4.26 45.30
CA VAL A 13 13.42 -4.40 43.91
C VAL A 13 13.48 -2.99 43.30
N PRO A 14 14.62 -2.55 42.71
CA PRO A 14 14.66 -1.27 42.03
C PRO A 14 13.94 -1.39 40.71
N THR A 15 12.82 -0.68 40.55
CA THR A 15 12.17 -0.43 39.26
C THR A 15 13.01 0.54 38.44
N THR A 16 13.94 0.01 37.63
CA THR A 16 14.53 0.79 36.55
C THR A 16 13.58 0.75 35.37
N SER A 17 12.77 1.79 35.23
CA SER A 17 12.04 2.10 34.01
C SER A 17 13.05 2.56 32.97
N THR A 18 13.64 1.63 32.22
CA THR A 18 14.29 1.94 30.97
C THR A 18 13.18 2.12 29.92
N SER A 19 12.79 3.37 29.70
CA SER A 19 12.09 3.77 28.48
C SER A 19 13.02 3.44 27.32
N ALA A 20 12.74 2.34 26.63
CA ALA A 20 13.35 2.05 25.34
C ALA A 20 12.81 3.10 24.34
N THR A 21 13.49 4.23 24.26
CA THR A 21 13.40 5.13 23.13
C THR A 21 13.88 4.35 21.92
N SER A 22 12.94 3.92 21.07
CA SER A 22 13.26 3.46 19.71
C SER A 22 14.17 4.50 19.07
N PRO A 23 15.30 4.11 18.47
CA PRO A 23 16.15 5.06 17.77
C PRO A 23 15.33 5.65 16.62
N THR A 24 14.91 6.88 16.77
CA THR A 24 14.44 7.72 15.66
C THR A 24 15.61 7.83 14.71
N ALA A 25 15.62 7.01 13.66
CA ALA A 25 16.55 7.18 12.57
C ALA A 25 16.36 8.61 12.05
N ALA A 26 17.39 9.43 12.22
CA ALA A 26 17.42 10.77 11.64
C ALA A 26 17.38 10.61 10.13
N THR A 27 16.17 10.58 9.58
CA THR A 27 15.91 10.62 8.14
C THR A 27 16.34 11.99 7.66
N ALA A 28 17.46 12.06 6.93
CA ALA A 28 17.77 13.22 6.12
C ALA A 28 16.52 13.59 5.34
N ALA A 29 16.17 14.88 5.28
CA ALA A 29 14.98 15.35 4.57
C ALA A 29 15.00 14.75 3.15
N PRO A 30 14.04 13.89 2.76
CA PRO A 30 14.12 13.16 1.51
C PRO A 30 14.12 14.14 0.34
N GLY A 31 15.10 14.02 -0.56
CA GLY A 31 15.17 14.76 -1.82
C GLY A 31 13.96 14.47 -2.73
N ALA A 32 13.92 15.05 -3.93
CA ALA A 32 12.96 14.63 -4.94
C ALA A 32 13.16 13.11 -5.23
N PRO A 33 12.12 12.38 -5.66
CA PRO A 33 12.29 10.99 -6.02
C PRO A 33 13.29 10.87 -7.16
N LEU A 34 14.12 9.83 -7.11
CA LEU A 34 15.14 9.58 -8.12
C LEU A 34 14.51 8.85 -9.31
N SER A 35 14.77 9.33 -10.52
CA SER A 35 14.40 8.63 -11.74
C SER A 35 15.33 7.43 -11.97
N LEU A 36 14.79 6.34 -12.48
CA LEU A 36 15.51 5.12 -12.78
C LEU A 36 15.85 5.03 -14.27
N PRO A 37 17.00 4.47 -14.65
CA PRO A 37 17.25 4.12 -16.03
C PRO A 37 16.25 3.08 -16.50
N LEU A 38 15.78 3.18 -17.75
CA LEU A 38 14.87 2.21 -18.31
C LEU A 38 15.62 0.90 -18.63
N PRO A 39 15.04 -0.26 -18.33
CA PRO A 39 15.57 -1.55 -18.74
C PRO A 39 15.32 -1.77 -20.24
N SER A 40 15.96 -2.77 -20.83
CA SER A 40 15.66 -3.22 -22.18
C SER A 40 14.26 -3.83 -22.33
N ARG A 41 13.64 -4.24 -21.20
CA ARG A 41 12.30 -4.85 -21.15
C ARG A 41 11.52 -4.42 -19.93
N LEU A 42 10.20 -4.28 -20.15
CA LEU A 42 9.20 -4.11 -19.11
C LEU A 42 8.14 -5.20 -19.24
N SER A 43 7.57 -5.63 -18.11
CA SER A 43 6.49 -6.62 -18.08
C SER A 43 5.28 -6.00 -17.38
N VAL A 44 4.35 -5.45 -18.17
CA VAL A 44 3.17 -4.74 -17.67
C VAL A 44 2.11 -5.73 -17.21
N PRO A 45 1.73 -5.75 -15.93
CA PRO A 45 0.73 -6.68 -15.41
C PRO A 45 -0.63 -6.51 -16.08
N LEU A 46 -1.28 -7.63 -16.38
CA LEU A 46 -2.60 -7.69 -17.00
C LEU A 46 -3.69 -8.01 -15.97
N PRO A 47 -4.93 -7.57 -16.19
CA PRO A 47 -6.08 -8.11 -15.48
C PRO A 47 -6.19 -9.62 -15.73
N SER A 48 -6.71 -10.36 -14.75
CA SER A 48 -6.82 -11.83 -14.81
C SER A 48 -7.66 -12.36 -15.98
N ASP A 49 -8.57 -11.56 -16.48
CA ASP A 49 -9.51 -11.86 -17.57
C ASP A 49 -9.08 -11.31 -18.94
N ALA A 50 -7.93 -10.63 -19.01
CA ALA A 50 -7.53 -9.88 -20.22
C ALA A 50 -6.38 -10.52 -21.03
N ALA A 51 -5.88 -11.69 -20.63
CA ALA A 51 -4.71 -12.30 -21.29
C ALA A 51 -4.91 -12.57 -22.79
N ASP A 52 -6.14 -12.85 -23.22
CA ASP A 52 -6.46 -13.12 -24.63
C ASP A 52 -6.80 -11.84 -25.44
N ALA A 53 -7.04 -10.74 -24.77
CA ALA A 53 -7.44 -9.46 -25.36
C ALA A 53 -6.27 -8.50 -25.63
N VAL A 54 -5.03 -8.93 -25.43
CA VAL A 54 -3.83 -8.08 -25.56
C VAL A 54 -3.47 -7.79 -27.02
N LEU A 55 -2.68 -6.75 -27.21
CA LEU A 55 -2.08 -6.43 -28.51
C LEU A 55 -1.16 -7.56 -28.97
N PRO A 56 -1.13 -7.88 -30.29
CA PRO A 56 -0.30 -8.97 -30.82
C PRO A 56 1.20 -8.64 -30.75
N PRO A 57 2.07 -9.68 -30.68
CA PRO A 57 3.51 -9.50 -30.80
C PRO A 57 3.91 -8.73 -32.04
N GLY A 58 4.95 -7.89 -31.94
CA GLY A 58 5.41 -7.01 -33.03
C GLY A 58 4.68 -5.67 -33.11
N THR A 59 3.61 -5.46 -32.34
CA THR A 59 2.92 -4.16 -32.29
C THR A 59 3.82 -3.10 -31.64
N ARG A 60 4.02 -1.96 -32.33
CA ARG A 60 4.67 -0.77 -31.73
C ARG A 60 3.69 -0.06 -30.83
N VAL A 61 4.18 0.35 -29.64
CA VAL A 61 3.40 1.08 -28.64
C VAL A 61 4.11 2.37 -28.23
N THR A 62 3.30 3.35 -27.84
CA THR A 62 3.76 4.65 -27.32
C THR A 62 3.31 4.83 -25.88
N PRO A 63 3.97 5.70 -25.08
CA PRO A 63 3.59 5.94 -23.70
C PRO A 63 2.10 6.35 -23.57
N GLY A 64 1.39 5.69 -22.65
CA GLY A 64 -0.04 5.91 -22.42
C GLY A 64 -0.97 5.18 -23.38
N GLN A 65 -0.46 4.43 -24.35
CA GLN A 65 -1.29 3.63 -25.26
C GLN A 65 -1.87 2.41 -24.52
N PRO A 66 -3.20 2.12 -24.66
CA PRO A 66 -3.80 0.90 -24.15
C PRO A 66 -3.13 -0.35 -24.75
N LEU A 67 -2.88 -1.34 -23.87
CA LEU A 67 -2.27 -2.62 -24.25
C LEU A 67 -3.30 -3.71 -24.58
N LEU A 68 -4.59 -3.40 -24.44
CA LEU A 68 -5.71 -4.26 -24.81
C LEU A 68 -6.29 -3.81 -26.18
N ARG A 69 -6.77 -4.78 -26.95
CA ARG A 69 -7.50 -4.52 -28.22
C ARG A 69 -8.85 -3.87 -27.97
N GLU A 70 -9.51 -4.31 -26.91
CA GLU A 70 -10.78 -3.77 -26.43
C GLU A 70 -10.64 -3.41 -24.95
N THR A 71 -11.02 -2.18 -24.61
CA THR A 71 -10.95 -1.68 -23.24
C THR A 71 -12.31 -1.65 -22.56
N ALA A 72 -13.39 -1.88 -23.33
CA ALA A 72 -14.74 -1.91 -22.79
C ALA A 72 -14.94 -3.09 -21.84
N GLY A 73 -15.41 -2.81 -20.62
CA GLY A 73 -15.67 -3.84 -19.59
C GLY A 73 -14.44 -4.27 -18.77
N ALA A 74 -13.22 -3.91 -19.16
CA ALA A 74 -12.03 -4.22 -18.36
C ALA A 74 -12.09 -3.51 -16.99
N ALA A 75 -11.74 -4.22 -15.94
CA ALA A 75 -11.71 -3.65 -14.58
C ALA A 75 -10.72 -2.48 -14.47
N HIS A 76 -9.60 -2.57 -15.19
CA HIS A 76 -8.65 -1.48 -15.44
C HIS A 76 -8.01 -1.68 -16.81
N VAL A 77 -7.50 -0.59 -17.40
CA VAL A 77 -6.81 -0.62 -18.70
C VAL A 77 -5.31 -0.57 -18.46
N PRO A 78 -4.55 -1.65 -18.75
CA PRO A 78 -3.09 -1.60 -18.71
C PRO A 78 -2.58 -0.71 -19.84
N LEU A 79 -1.68 0.23 -19.51
CA LEU A 79 -1.12 1.19 -20.46
C LEU A 79 0.36 0.91 -20.68
N ALA A 80 0.86 1.18 -21.87
CA ALA A 80 2.28 1.15 -22.16
C ALA A 80 2.99 2.27 -21.37
N PRO A 81 3.92 1.95 -20.45
CA PRO A 81 4.61 2.98 -19.67
C PRO A 81 5.66 3.72 -20.50
N VAL A 82 6.16 3.10 -21.56
CA VAL A 82 7.23 3.58 -22.43
C VAL A 82 6.96 3.24 -23.89
N ALA A 83 7.72 3.86 -24.80
CA ALA A 83 7.73 3.45 -26.20
C ALA A 83 8.45 2.11 -26.37
N GLY A 84 7.96 1.25 -27.25
CA GLY A 84 8.56 -0.06 -27.47
C GLY A 84 7.79 -0.94 -28.42
N VAL A 85 8.12 -2.24 -28.41
CA VAL A 85 7.47 -3.26 -29.23
C VAL A 85 6.96 -4.39 -28.34
N VAL A 86 5.69 -4.75 -28.50
CA VAL A 86 5.09 -5.89 -27.81
C VAL A 86 5.79 -7.18 -28.20
N ARG A 87 6.21 -7.97 -27.21
CA ARG A 87 6.87 -9.26 -27.41
C ARG A 87 5.91 -10.44 -27.23
N GLY A 88 5.08 -10.41 -26.21
CA GLY A 88 4.15 -11.48 -25.89
C GLY A 88 3.75 -11.48 -24.42
N VAL A 89 2.94 -12.46 -24.04
CA VAL A 89 2.48 -12.65 -22.65
C VAL A 89 3.47 -13.54 -21.91
N THR A 90 3.80 -13.17 -20.69
CA THR A 90 4.63 -13.90 -19.75
C THR A 90 3.97 -13.98 -18.37
N GLN A 91 4.51 -14.80 -17.47
CA GLN A 91 4.08 -14.85 -16.07
C GLN A 91 5.08 -14.10 -15.21
N VAL A 92 4.60 -13.27 -14.31
CA VAL A 92 5.43 -12.49 -13.39
C VAL A 92 4.87 -12.50 -11.98
N GLN A 93 5.74 -12.32 -10.99
CA GLN A 93 5.31 -12.00 -9.64
C GLN A 93 5.13 -10.50 -9.50
N LEU A 94 4.09 -10.07 -8.81
CA LEU A 94 3.88 -8.66 -8.50
C LEU A 94 4.62 -8.28 -7.23
N LEU A 95 5.19 -7.09 -7.21
CA LEU A 95 5.88 -6.55 -6.04
C LEU A 95 4.95 -6.48 -4.81
N GLY A 96 3.70 -6.14 -4.97
CA GLY A 96 2.69 -6.15 -3.90
C GLY A 96 1.84 -7.42 -3.84
N GLY A 97 2.01 -8.35 -4.77
CA GLY A 97 1.28 -9.60 -4.83
C GLY A 97 1.88 -10.63 -3.86
N ARG A 98 1.06 -11.31 -3.09
CA ARG A 98 1.45 -12.29 -2.06
C ARG A 98 2.14 -13.55 -2.63
N GLY A 99 3.09 -13.39 -3.56
CA GLY A 99 3.80 -14.48 -4.21
C GLY A 99 3.02 -15.21 -5.30
N SER A 100 1.83 -14.73 -5.66
CA SER A 100 1.07 -15.26 -6.79
C SER A 100 1.63 -14.72 -8.11
N GLU A 101 1.73 -15.60 -9.10
CA GLU A 101 2.05 -15.22 -10.47
C GLU A 101 0.81 -14.63 -11.16
N THR A 102 1.04 -13.65 -12.03
CA THR A 102 0.02 -13.06 -12.87
C THR A 102 0.53 -12.92 -14.29
N ALA A 103 -0.39 -12.92 -15.26
CA ALA A 103 -0.05 -12.62 -16.64
C ALA A 103 0.44 -11.17 -16.79
N ALA A 104 1.47 -10.96 -17.60
CA ALA A 104 1.97 -9.64 -17.95
C ALA A 104 2.30 -9.57 -19.44
N LEU A 105 2.15 -8.40 -20.04
CA LEU A 105 2.58 -8.16 -21.40
C LEU A 105 4.02 -7.64 -21.42
N GLU A 106 4.91 -8.39 -22.05
CA GLU A 106 6.32 -8.02 -22.19
C GLU A 106 6.49 -7.04 -23.35
N ILE A 107 7.22 -5.94 -23.08
CA ILE A 107 7.53 -4.88 -24.05
C ILE A 107 9.05 -4.75 -24.15
N ASP A 108 9.60 -4.92 -25.35
CA ASP A 108 10.98 -4.56 -25.66
C ASP A 108 11.04 -3.02 -25.77
N VAL A 109 11.79 -2.38 -24.88
CA VAL A 109 11.82 -0.92 -24.71
C VAL A 109 12.66 -0.27 -25.82
N ASP A 110 12.13 0.76 -26.47
CA ASP A 110 12.89 1.60 -27.40
C ASP A 110 13.73 2.63 -26.61
N LEU A 111 14.95 2.26 -26.26
CA LEU A 111 15.89 3.13 -25.53
C LEU A 111 16.36 4.35 -26.35
N THR A 112 16.03 4.40 -27.65
CA THR A 112 16.38 5.54 -28.53
C THR A 112 15.25 6.56 -28.60
N ALA A 113 14.05 6.19 -28.17
CA ALA A 113 12.92 7.10 -28.10
C ALA A 113 13.23 8.22 -27.08
N PRO A 114 12.91 9.48 -27.39
CA PRO A 114 13.03 10.53 -26.41
C PRO A 114 12.17 10.15 -25.17
N PRO A 115 12.66 10.43 -23.95
CA PRO A 115 11.83 10.26 -22.77
C PRO A 115 10.53 11.04 -22.99
N PRO A 116 9.38 10.54 -22.49
CA PRO A 116 8.13 11.28 -22.57
C PRO A 116 8.40 12.67 -22.01
N GLU A 117 8.15 13.70 -22.79
CA GLU A 117 8.36 15.07 -22.34
C GLU A 117 7.65 15.23 -21.00
N PRO A 118 8.34 15.66 -19.93
CA PRO A 118 7.68 15.97 -18.69
C PRO A 118 6.65 17.04 -19.04
N ARG A 119 5.36 16.67 -18.99
CA ARG A 119 4.30 17.65 -19.20
C ARG A 119 4.53 18.77 -18.20
N PRO A 120 4.61 20.03 -18.66
CA PRO A 120 5.06 21.12 -17.82
C PRO A 120 4.24 21.17 -16.53
N ALA A 121 4.94 21.25 -15.41
CA ALA A 121 4.31 21.59 -14.15
C ALA A 121 3.48 22.87 -14.36
N ALA A 122 2.32 22.96 -13.75
CA ALA A 122 1.29 23.97 -13.97
C ALA A 122 1.70 25.44 -13.69
N ASP A 123 2.97 25.76 -13.67
CA ASP A 123 3.51 27.10 -13.43
C ASP A 123 3.88 27.84 -14.74
N GLY A 124 3.69 27.23 -15.91
CA GLY A 124 3.88 27.89 -17.22
C GLY A 124 2.59 27.88 -18.02
N GLU A 125 2.15 29.06 -18.47
CA GLU A 125 0.99 29.30 -19.33
C GLU A 125 1.14 28.72 -20.76
N ALA A 126 1.58 27.47 -20.89
CA ALA A 126 1.48 26.76 -22.16
C ALA A 126 0.16 25.97 -22.12
N ALA A 127 -0.70 26.24 -23.10
CA ALA A 127 -2.03 25.67 -23.26
C ALA A 127 -2.01 24.14 -23.20
N VAL A 128 -2.07 23.59 -21.98
CA VAL A 128 -2.45 22.20 -21.75
C VAL A 128 -3.93 22.14 -22.11
N ALA A 129 -4.31 21.30 -23.06
CA ALA A 129 -5.70 21.06 -23.41
C ALA A 129 -6.44 20.72 -22.10
N THR A 130 -7.23 21.68 -21.62
CA THR A 130 -7.98 21.51 -20.38
C THR A 130 -9.10 20.52 -20.67
N VAL A 131 -8.92 19.30 -20.22
CA VAL A 131 -9.95 18.27 -20.34
C VAL A 131 -11.08 18.64 -19.39
N ALA A 132 -12.33 18.56 -19.85
CA ALA A 132 -13.49 18.84 -19.01
C ALA A 132 -13.40 18.00 -17.70
N SER A 133 -13.51 18.69 -16.56
CA SER A 133 -13.48 18.00 -15.25
C SER A 133 -14.68 17.07 -15.11
N PRO A 134 -14.50 15.86 -14.59
CA PRO A 134 -15.61 14.95 -14.31
C PRO A 134 -16.68 15.63 -13.43
N THR A 135 -17.93 15.47 -13.83
CA THR A 135 -19.06 16.09 -13.12
C THR A 135 -19.76 15.15 -12.16
N ASP A 136 -19.61 13.84 -12.38
CA ASP A 136 -20.24 12.78 -11.60
C ASP A 136 -19.29 11.57 -11.43
N VAL A 137 -19.71 10.60 -10.63
CA VAL A 137 -18.91 9.41 -10.32
C VAL A 137 -18.68 8.53 -11.57
N PRO A 138 -19.67 8.21 -12.41
CA PRO A 138 -19.44 7.43 -13.63
C PRO A 138 -18.40 8.05 -14.56
N THR A 139 -18.51 9.33 -14.85
CA THR A 139 -17.52 10.05 -15.70
C THR A 139 -16.11 10.02 -15.08
N LEU A 140 -16.00 10.10 -13.75
CA LEU A 140 -14.71 9.95 -13.08
C LEU A 140 -14.16 8.53 -13.24
N ILE A 141 -14.99 7.50 -13.05
CA ILE A 141 -14.58 6.09 -13.22
C ILE A 141 -14.00 5.87 -14.63
N ASP A 142 -14.71 6.30 -15.67
CA ASP A 142 -14.26 6.14 -17.05
C ASP A 142 -12.91 6.84 -17.27
N ARG A 143 -12.76 8.08 -16.78
CA ARG A 143 -11.50 8.82 -16.86
C ARG A 143 -10.35 8.10 -16.14
N LEU A 144 -10.59 7.59 -14.92
CA LEU A 144 -9.53 6.89 -14.16
C LEU A 144 -9.14 5.58 -14.84
N ARG A 145 -10.11 4.86 -15.43
CA ARG A 145 -9.84 3.64 -16.21
C ARG A 145 -8.99 3.94 -17.45
N GLU A 146 -9.37 4.94 -18.24
CA GLU A 146 -8.63 5.36 -19.43
C GLU A 146 -7.20 5.81 -19.11
N CYS A 147 -7.01 6.46 -17.97
CA CYS A 147 -5.70 6.90 -17.49
C CYS A 147 -4.93 5.81 -16.72
N GLY A 148 -5.44 4.59 -16.64
CA GLY A 148 -4.79 3.48 -15.93
C GLY A 148 -4.57 3.73 -14.44
N VAL A 149 -5.35 4.62 -13.81
CA VAL A 149 -5.19 4.96 -12.39
C VAL A 149 -5.61 3.79 -11.52
N ARG A 150 -4.70 3.34 -10.66
CA ARG A 150 -4.91 2.25 -9.73
C ARG A 150 -4.56 2.68 -8.31
N ALA A 151 -5.36 2.24 -7.35
CA ALA A 151 -5.01 2.20 -5.94
C ALA A 151 -5.61 0.90 -5.41
N SER A 152 -4.78 -0.05 -5.08
CA SER A 152 -5.19 -1.37 -4.61
C SER A 152 -4.09 -1.92 -3.71
N ARG A 153 -4.01 -1.42 -2.48
CA ARG A 153 -3.07 -1.83 -1.43
C ARG A 153 -3.80 -2.15 -0.14
N ALA A 154 -3.14 -2.87 0.74
CA ALA A 154 -3.72 -3.22 2.04
C ALA A 154 -4.16 -1.98 2.85
N CYS A 155 -3.42 -0.87 2.74
CA CYS A 155 -3.75 0.39 3.42
C CYS A 155 -4.45 1.41 2.51
N SER A 156 -4.62 1.09 1.21
CA SER A 156 -5.33 1.90 0.22
C SER A 156 -6.23 0.97 -0.61
N PRO A 157 -7.43 0.66 -0.13
CA PRO A 157 -8.34 -0.26 -0.79
C PRO A 157 -8.69 0.18 -2.21
N ASP A 158 -9.04 -0.77 -3.07
CA ASP A 158 -9.33 -0.54 -4.49
C ASP A 158 -10.26 0.66 -4.72
N LEU A 159 -9.70 1.75 -5.26
CA LEU A 159 -10.40 3.01 -5.46
C LEU A 159 -11.51 2.89 -6.51
N LEU A 160 -11.28 2.18 -7.62
CA LEU A 160 -12.30 2.01 -8.65
C LEU A 160 -13.47 1.19 -8.13
N ALA A 161 -13.22 0.13 -7.35
CA ALA A 161 -14.28 -0.64 -6.71
C ALA A 161 -15.09 0.22 -5.72
N GLN A 162 -14.42 1.08 -4.95
CA GLN A 162 -15.11 2.04 -4.05
C GLN A 162 -15.97 3.03 -4.84
N LEU A 163 -15.48 3.56 -5.95
CA LEU A 163 -16.25 4.50 -6.79
C LEU A 163 -17.45 3.79 -7.46
N HIS A 164 -17.29 2.55 -7.92
CA HIS A 164 -18.41 1.77 -8.44
C HIS A 164 -19.53 1.56 -7.40
N GLU A 165 -19.16 1.29 -6.15
CA GLU A 165 -20.15 1.22 -5.07
C GLU A 165 -20.78 2.59 -4.75
N ALA A 166 -20.01 3.68 -4.84
CA ALA A 166 -20.47 5.05 -4.60
C ALA A 166 -21.54 5.52 -5.60
N VAL A 167 -21.65 4.90 -6.78
CA VAL A 167 -22.79 5.16 -7.71
C VAL A 167 -24.15 4.81 -7.06
N ARG A 168 -24.17 3.83 -6.16
CA ARG A 168 -25.40 3.30 -5.55
C ARG A 168 -25.52 3.58 -4.06
N ARG A 169 -24.45 4.01 -3.42
CA ARG A 169 -24.39 4.24 -1.98
C ARG A 169 -24.02 5.70 -1.68
N PRO A 170 -24.68 6.36 -0.73
CA PRO A 170 -24.28 7.71 -0.32
C PRO A 170 -22.91 7.67 0.35
N ILE A 171 -22.02 8.57 -0.03
CA ILE A 171 -20.72 8.78 0.59
C ILE A 171 -20.77 10.09 1.38
N ASP A 172 -20.50 10.05 2.66
CA ASP A 172 -20.47 11.24 3.50
C ASP A 172 -19.04 11.71 3.83
N THR A 173 -18.05 10.82 3.69
CA THR A 173 -16.65 11.12 4.01
C THR A 173 -15.71 10.64 2.91
N VAL A 174 -14.81 11.52 2.48
CA VAL A 174 -13.68 11.18 1.62
C VAL A 174 -12.41 11.41 2.42
N LEU A 175 -11.56 10.40 2.48
CA LEU A 175 -10.37 10.36 3.32
C LEU A 175 -9.15 10.00 2.48
N CYS A 176 -8.20 10.92 2.36
CA CYS A 176 -6.89 10.65 1.81
C CYS A 176 -5.91 10.41 2.96
N SER A 177 -5.28 9.24 2.97
CA SER A 177 -4.31 8.86 3.99
C SER A 177 -2.90 9.14 3.52
N LEU A 178 -2.14 9.90 4.31
CA LEU A 178 -0.70 10.03 4.24
C LEU A 178 -0.02 9.21 5.37
N MET A 179 -0.76 8.26 5.93
CA MET A 179 -0.24 7.36 6.95
C MET A 179 0.59 6.27 6.30
N ASP A 180 1.77 6.07 6.84
CA ASP A 180 2.68 5.06 6.34
C ASP A 180 2.38 3.68 6.92
N ALA A 181 2.13 2.72 6.05
CA ALA A 181 1.84 1.35 6.44
C ALA A 181 2.97 0.67 7.22
N ALA A 182 4.19 1.09 7.00
CA ALA A 182 5.37 0.48 7.62
C ALA A 182 5.90 1.27 8.84
N GLY A 183 5.36 2.45 9.10
CA GLY A 183 5.84 3.37 10.13
C GLY A 183 7.19 4.02 9.77
N GLY A 184 7.27 5.34 9.86
CA GLY A 184 8.50 6.09 9.63
C GLY A 184 9.05 6.09 8.20
N SER A 185 8.22 5.90 7.19
CA SER A 185 8.57 5.97 5.77
C SER A 185 8.73 7.42 5.30
N ALA A 186 9.64 7.61 4.34
CA ALA A 186 9.81 8.88 3.66
C ALA A 186 8.81 9.08 2.51
N LEU A 187 8.07 8.04 2.14
CA LEU A 187 7.26 7.99 0.93
C LEU A 187 6.16 9.05 0.92
N SER A 188 5.32 9.09 1.96
CA SER A 188 4.25 10.08 2.07
C SER A 188 4.75 11.52 2.12
N ALA A 189 5.92 11.77 2.74
CA ALA A 189 6.55 13.09 2.76
C ALA A 189 7.04 13.52 1.36
N VAL A 190 7.54 12.58 0.55
CA VAL A 190 7.94 12.82 -0.83
C VAL A 190 6.71 13.09 -1.69
N VAL A 191 5.69 12.24 -1.62
CA VAL A 191 4.41 12.41 -2.34
C VAL A 191 3.80 13.77 -2.06
N LEU A 192 3.68 14.16 -0.79
CA LEU A 192 3.14 15.46 -0.38
C LEU A 192 3.92 16.63 -0.97
N ARG A 193 5.25 16.50 -1.09
CA ARG A 193 6.12 17.56 -1.61
C ARG A 193 6.07 17.64 -3.13
N THR A 194 6.06 16.52 -3.83
CA THR A 194 6.21 16.45 -5.29
C THR A 194 4.90 16.46 -6.03
N MET A 195 3.83 15.96 -5.40
CA MET A 195 2.50 15.81 -5.99
C MET A 195 1.39 16.51 -5.18
N GLY A 196 1.76 17.41 -4.27
CA GLY A 196 0.80 17.96 -3.30
C GLY A 196 -0.35 18.75 -3.94
N LYS A 197 -0.11 19.51 -5.03
CA LYS A 197 -1.18 20.24 -5.74
C LYS A 197 -2.16 19.25 -6.40
N GLU A 198 -1.63 18.25 -7.09
CA GLU A 198 -2.40 17.18 -7.75
C GLU A 198 -3.16 16.34 -6.73
N LEU A 199 -2.53 16.03 -5.58
CA LEU A 199 -3.15 15.32 -4.48
C LEU A 199 -4.39 16.07 -3.96
N LEU A 200 -4.29 17.37 -3.70
CA LEU A 200 -5.43 18.18 -3.26
C LEU A 200 -6.52 18.23 -4.34
N ALA A 201 -6.14 18.38 -5.61
CA ALA A 201 -7.09 18.39 -6.73
C ALA A 201 -7.83 17.06 -6.87
N GLY A 202 -7.14 15.93 -6.69
CA GLY A 202 -7.75 14.60 -6.70
C GLY A 202 -8.73 14.40 -5.55
N LEU A 203 -8.33 14.80 -4.34
CA LEU A 203 -9.15 14.71 -3.15
C LEU A 203 -10.42 15.58 -3.28
N GLU A 204 -10.30 16.82 -3.78
CA GLU A 204 -11.43 17.71 -4.05
C GLU A 204 -12.35 17.15 -5.15
N THR A 205 -11.77 16.54 -6.20
CA THR A 205 -12.55 15.95 -7.30
C THR A 205 -13.43 14.83 -6.80
N ILE A 206 -12.87 13.86 -6.03
CA ILE A 206 -13.66 12.77 -5.45
C ILE A 206 -14.72 13.33 -4.49
N GLY A 207 -14.35 14.28 -3.62
CA GLY A 207 -15.30 14.89 -2.70
C GLY A 207 -16.46 15.61 -3.41
N ARG A 208 -16.19 16.26 -4.54
CA ARG A 208 -17.19 16.98 -5.33
C ARG A 208 -18.14 16.03 -6.06
N VAL A 209 -17.63 15.01 -6.77
CA VAL A 209 -18.46 14.10 -7.55
C VAL A 209 -19.31 13.16 -6.68
N THR A 210 -18.82 12.86 -5.46
CA THR A 210 -19.57 12.03 -4.50
C THR A 210 -20.53 12.84 -3.63
N GLY A 211 -20.41 14.17 -3.60
CA GLY A 211 -21.18 15.03 -2.73
C GLY A 211 -20.84 14.90 -1.23
N ALA A 212 -19.66 14.36 -0.93
CA ALA A 212 -19.24 14.12 0.45
C ALA A 212 -19.17 15.43 1.26
N SER A 213 -19.76 15.41 2.46
CA SER A 213 -19.77 16.56 3.37
C SER A 213 -18.45 16.73 4.14
N ARG A 214 -17.65 15.66 4.24
CA ARG A 214 -16.36 15.65 4.93
C ARG A 214 -15.26 15.22 3.96
N ILE A 215 -14.27 16.07 3.78
CA ILE A 215 -13.10 15.80 2.96
C ILE A 215 -11.88 15.95 3.86
N TRP A 216 -11.21 14.85 4.18
CA TRP A 216 -10.12 14.80 5.15
C TRP A 216 -8.81 14.35 4.52
N LEU A 217 -7.74 15.06 4.87
CA LEU A 217 -6.36 14.67 4.62
C LEU A 217 -5.74 14.23 5.95
N VAL A 218 -5.46 12.96 6.12
CA VAL A 218 -4.92 12.40 7.36
C VAL A 218 -3.41 12.31 7.26
N ALA A 219 -2.71 12.83 8.26
CA ALA A 219 -1.26 12.88 8.31
C ALA A 219 -0.75 12.63 9.73
N ASP A 220 0.46 12.11 9.87
CA ASP A 220 1.13 11.98 11.15
C ASP A 220 1.82 13.27 11.62
N SER A 221 2.33 13.28 12.84
CA SER A 221 3.02 14.41 13.46
C SER A 221 4.23 14.93 12.64
N ASN A 222 4.88 14.06 11.84
CA ASN A 222 6.07 14.43 11.06
C ASN A 222 5.74 15.30 9.86
N ILE A 223 4.55 15.13 9.26
CA ILE A 223 4.16 15.79 8.02
C ILE A 223 2.92 16.67 8.15
N ILE A 224 2.22 16.66 9.30
CA ILE A 224 0.99 17.43 9.54
C ILE A 224 1.15 18.92 9.27
N ASN A 225 2.24 19.52 9.71
CA ASN A 225 2.51 20.95 9.49
C ASN A 225 2.67 21.29 8.01
N ARG A 226 3.33 20.39 7.24
CA ARG A 226 3.49 20.56 5.78
C ARG A 226 2.17 20.39 5.06
N ALA A 227 1.39 19.37 5.41
CA ALA A 227 0.04 19.14 4.87
C ALA A 227 -0.88 20.34 5.12
N SER A 228 -0.89 20.86 6.35
CA SER A 228 -1.67 22.02 6.74
C SER A 228 -1.24 23.30 6.00
N ALA A 229 0.07 23.50 5.82
CA ALA A 229 0.59 24.63 5.05
C ALA A 229 0.20 24.54 3.57
N LEU A 230 0.25 23.34 2.98
CA LEU A 230 -0.17 23.11 1.60
C LEU A 230 -1.66 23.43 1.40
N VAL A 231 -2.54 22.91 2.27
CA VAL A 231 -3.99 23.17 2.22
C VAL A 231 -4.31 24.65 2.37
N ARG A 232 -3.63 25.36 3.29
CA ARG A 232 -3.80 26.82 3.41
C ARG A 232 -3.35 27.58 2.16
N LYS A 233 -2.19 27.22 1.61
CA LYS A 233 -1.62 27.91 0.43
C LYS A 233 -2.45 27.70 -0.84
N SER A 234 -3.09 26.53 -0.98
CA SER A 234 -3.94 26.21 -2.14
C SER A 234 -5.31 26.88 -2.12
N GLY A 235 -5.73 27.46 -0.98
CA GLY A 235 -7.09 27.98 -0.79
C GLY A 235 -8.14 26.88 -0.51
N SER A 236 -7.73 25.60 -0.44
CA SER A 236 -8.63 24.46 -0.22
C SER A 236 -9.10 24.31 1.23
N GLY A 237 -8.60 25.15 2.13
CA GLY A 237 -8.87 25.04 3.58
C GLY A 237 -10.35 25.14 3.98
N ALA A 238 -11.21 25.71 3.12
CA ALA A 238 -12.65 25.72 3.35
C ALA A 238 -13.32 24.36 3.10
N ARG A 239 -12.67 23.47 2.34
CA ARG A 239 -13.22 22.16 1.94
C ARG A 239 -12.47 21.00 2.56
N ILE A 240 -11.14 21.06 2.61
CA ILE A 240 -10.28 19.99 3.10
C ILE A 240 -9.86 20.29 4.53
N LYS A 241 -10.17 19.37 5.43
CA LYS A 241 -9.69 19.38 6.81
C LYS A 241 -8.48 18.47 6.95
N VAL A 242 -7.37 18.99 7.49
CA VAL A 242 -6.21 18.18 7.84
C VAL A 242 -6.41 17.62 9.24
N ILE A 243 -6.24 16.31 9.39
CA ILE A 243 -6.44 15.55 10.63
C ILE A 243 -5.13 14.90 11.01
N GLU A 244 -4.71 15.09 12.24
CA GLU A 244 -3.56 14.38 12.80
C GLU A 244 -4.00 13.02 13.32
N LEU A 245 -3.20 11.99 13.02
CA LEU A 245 -3.34 10.65 13.57
C LEU A 245 -1.95 10.10 13.88
N GLU A 246 -1.79 9.49 15.05
CA GLU A 246 -0.53 8.84 15.40
C GLU A 246 -0.23 7.69 14.45
N ASN A 247 1.02 7.62 13.99
CA ASN A 247 1.46 6.59 13.04
C ASN A 247 2.08 5.38 13.76
N ASP A 248 1.44 4.93 14.83
CA ASP A 248 1.82 3.71 15.51
C ASP A 248 1.33 2.50 14.72
N TYR A 249 2.25 1.57 14.45
CA TYR A 249 1.88 0.36 13.74
C TYR A 249 0.85 -0.46 14.55
N PRO A 250 -0.28 -0.89 13.96
CA PRO A 250 -0.70 -0.85 12.54
C PRO A 250 -1.81 0.19 12.23
N GLN A 251 -1.75 1.39 12.80
CA GLN A 251 -2.81 2.41 12.74
C GLN A 251 -3.19 2.83 11.31
N ALA A 252 -2.29 2.66 10.33
CA ALA A 252 -2.56 2.92 8.92
C ALA A 252 -3.54 1.89 8.29
N ASP A 253 -3.90 0.81 9.00
CA ASP A 253 -4.90 -0.14 8.51
C ASP A 253 -6.28 0.52 8.41
N PRO A 254 -7.01 0.35 7.28
CA PRO A 254 -8.31 0.98 7.07
C PRO A 254 -9.33 0.73 8.18
N THR A 255 -9.35 -0.48 8.74
CA THR A 255 -10.26 -0.86 9.83
C THR A 255 -10.01 -0.03 11.09
N LEU A 256 -8.74 0.10 11.47
CA LEU A 256 -8.35 0.87 12.67
C LEU A 256 -8.47 2.37 12.45
N MET A 257 -8.05 2.85 11.28
CA MET A 257 -8.14 4.28 10.92
C MET A 257 -9.58 4.77 10.93
N LEU A 258 -10.50 4.05 10.28
CA LEU A 258 -11.91 4.44 10.25
C LEU A 258 -12.57 4.36 11.63
N TYR A 259 -12.15 3.40 12.45
CA TYR A 259 -12.63 3.31 13.83
C TYR A 259 -12.11 4.48 14.67
N ALA A 260 -10.81 4.79 14.60
CA ALA A 260 -10.22 5.89 15.36
C ALA A 260 -10.78 7.27 14.97
N LEU A 261 -10.95 7.53 13.68
CA LEU A 261 -11.37 8.84 13.17
C LEU A 261 -12.89 9.06 13.17
N LEU A 262 -13.66 8.00 12.93
CA LEU A 262 -15.10 8.09 12.67
C LEU A 262 -15.95 7.25 13.63
N GLY A 263 -15.35 6.42 14.48
CA GLY A 263 -16.07 5.45 15.30
C GLY A 263 -16.75 4.33 14.49
N ARG A 264 -16.41 4.20 13.20
CA ARG A 264 -17.06 3.25 12.28
C ARG A 264 -16.32 1.92 12.25
N LYS A 265 -17.06 0.83 12.43
CA LYS A 265 -16.52 -0.53 12.41
C LYS A 265 -16.59 -1.10 11.00
N LEU A 266 -15.45 -1.17 10.32
CA LEU A 266 -15.29 -1.83 9.04
C LEU A 266 -14.77 -3.25 9.28
N ARG A 267 -15.35 -4.25 8.62
CA ARG A 267 -14.77 -5.60 8.63
C ARG A 267 -13.51 -5.63 7.76
N PRO A 268 -12.43 -6.29 8.19
CA PRO A 268 -11.22 -6.43 7.38
C PRO A 268 -11.49 -7.02 5.99
N GLY A 269 -10.86 -6.47 4.98
CA GLY A 269 -11.05 -6.89 3.58
C GLY A 269 -12.33 -6.38 2.91
N ARG A 270 -13.18 -5.61 3.63
CA ARG A 270 -14.36 -4.95 3.04
C ARG A 270 -14.02 -3.55 2.59
N LEU A 271 -14.80 -3.05 1.61
CA LEU A 271 -14.59 -1.69 1.12
C LEU A 271 -15.10 -0.65 2.12
N PRO A 272 -14.37 0.48 2.30
CA PRO A 272 -14.79 1.58 3.16
C PRO A 272 -16.16 2.17 2.85
N THR A 273 -16.66 1.96 1.65
CA THR A 273 -18.02 2.33 1.22
C THR A 273 -19.13 1.65 2.03
N GLU A 274 -18.86 0.50 2.65
CA GLU A 274 -19.83 -0.12 3.57
C GLU A 274 -20.14 0.76 4.79
N VAL A 275 -19.23 1.66 5.11
CA VAL A 275 -19.38 2.66 6.17
C VAL A 275 -19.42 4.08 5.61
N ASN A 276 -19.96 4.27 4.41
CA ASN A 276 -20.19 5.55 3.73
C ASN A 276 -18.92 6.40 3.56
N THR A 277 -17.77 5.75 3.40
CA THR A 277 -16.47 6.41 3.28
C THR A 277 -15.74 5.94 2.03
N ILE A 278 -15.00 6.84 1.37
CA ILE A 278 -13.97 6.50 0.38
C ILE A 278 -12.62 6.76 1.04
N LEU A 279 -11.71 5.79 0.96
CA LEU A 279 -10.36 5.88 1.53
C LEU A 279 -9.33 5.48 0.49
N PHE A 280 -8.28 6.27 0.33
CA PHE A 280 -7.16 6.03 -0.59
C PHE A 280 -5.89 6.74 -0.12
N ASP A 281 -4.75 6.40 -0.70
CA ASP A 281 -3.45 6.98 -0.36
C ASP A 281 -3.13 8.27 -1.12
N GLY A 282 -2.04 8.95 -0.72
CA GLY A 282 -1.61 10.21 -1.32
C GLY A 282 -1.16 10.10 -2.77
N ALA A 283 -0.52 9.00 -3.16
CA ALA A 283 -0.07 8.79 -4.53
C ALA A 283 -1.27 8.57 -5.47
N ALA A 284 -2.26 7.79 -5.02
CA ALA A 284 -3.52 7.62 -5.73
C ALA A 284 -4.27 8.95 -5.87
N ALA A 285 -4.33 9.76 -4.80
CA ALA A 285 -4.91 11.10 -4.87
C ALA A 285 -4.24 11.97 -5.93
N GLY A 286 -2.90 11.96 -5.99
CA GLY A 286 -2.14 12.68 -7.01
C GLY A 286 -2.44 12.19 -8.43
N ALA A 287 -2.52 10.87 -8.63
CA ALA A 287 -2.86 10.28 -9.91
C ALA A 287 -4.29 10.66 -10.36
N VAL A 288 -5.26 10.62 -9.44
CA VAL A 288 -6.63 11.09 -9.70
C VAL A 288 -6.64 12.56 -10.12
N GLY A 289 -5.88 13.41 -9.43
CA GLY A 289 -5.80 14.84 -9.77
C GLY A 289 -5.25 15.08 -11.18
N ARG A 290 -4.15 14.39 -11.56
CA ARG A 290 -3.58 14.48 -12.91
C ARG A 290 -4.55 13.95 -13.97
N ALA A 291 -5.15 12.78 -13.74
CA ALA A 291 -6.12 12.19 -14.65
C ALA A 291 -7.36 13.09 -14.84
N ALA A 292 -7.92 13.61 -13.75
CA ALA A 292 -9.13 14.42 -13.79
C ALA A 292 -8.92 15.80 -14.42
N GLN A 293 -7.76 16.42 -14.22
CA GLN A 293 -7.48 17.79 -14.72
C GLN A 293 -6.86 17.79 -16.11
N ARG A 294 -5.99 16.81 -16.41
CA ARG A 294 -5.16 16.82 -17.62
C ARG A 294 -5.32 15.57 -18.49
N GLY A 295 -6.12 14.57 -18.06
CA GLY A 295 -6.18 13.28 -18.76
C GLY A 295 -4.83 12.58 -18.80
N GLU A 296 -3.97 12.80 -17.81
CA GLU A 296 -2.62 12.26 -17.76
C GLU A 296 -2.63 10.83 -17.26
N PRO A 297 -2.03 9.88 -18.01
CA PRO A 297 -2.01 8.49 -17.63
C PRO A 297 -1.05 8.22 -16.46
N MET A 298 -1.37 7.23 -15.63
CA MET A 298 -0.52 6.76 -14.54
C MET A 298 0.45 5.70 -15.07
N LEU A 299 1.64 6.12 -15.50
CA LEU A 299 2.67 5.25 -16.09
C LEU A 299 3.76 4.88 -15.08
N GLU A 300 3.86 5.63 -14.01
CA GLU A 300 4.88 5.52 -12.98
C GLU A 300 4.29 5.63 -11.58
N VAL A 301 4.94 4.99 -10.62
CA VAL A 301 4.55 5.04 -9.19
C VAL A 301 5.75 5.35 -8.32
N PRO A 302 5.55 6.04 -7.19
CA PRO A 302 6.59 6.23 -6.20
C PRO A 302 6.80 4.94 -5.40
N ILE A 303 8.07 4.54 -5.25
CA ILE A 303 8.46 3.36 -4.48
C ILE A 303 9.58 3.73 -3.54
N GLU A 304 9.44 3.40 -2.28
CA GLU A 304 10.49 3.50 -1.28
C GLU A 304 11.30 2.20 -1.22
N VAL A 305 12.61 2.30 -1.28
CA VAL A 305 13.53 1.20 -1.02
C VAL A 305 14.28 1.49 0.27
N ARG A 306 14.10 0.61 1.24
CA ARG A 306 14.76 0.67 2.55
C ARG A 306 15.90 -0.35 2.61
N ASP A 307 17.04 0.10 3.02
CA ASP A 307 18.18 -0.73 3.42
C ASP A 307 18.18 -0.83 4.95
N SER A 308 17.59 -1.89 5.48
CA SER A 308 17.49 -2.11 6.93
C SER A 308 18.86 -2.26 7.59
N ALA A 309 19.87 -2.75 6.84
CA ALA A 309 21.21 -2.92 7.38
C ALA A 309 21.94 -1.59 7.58
N GLN A 310 21.64 -0.58 6.75
CA GLN A 310 22.25 0.76 6.83
C GLN A 310 21.30 1.82 7.38
N SER A 311 20.08 1.45 7.75
CA SER A 311 19.03 2.39 8.17
C SER A 311 18.82 3.54 7.16
N ARG A 312 18.94 3.23 5.87
CA ARG A 312 18.82 4.19 4.76
C ARG A 312 17.54 3.93 3.98
N SER A 313 16.85 4.99 3.63
CA SER A 313 15.65 4.96 2.80
C SER A 313 15.81 5.91 1.61
N THR A 314 15.38 5.48 0.43
CA THR A 314 15.39 6.27 -0.79
C THR A 314 14.10 6.04 -1.57
N VAL A 315 13.49 7.12 -2.04
CA VAL A 315 12.27 7.05 -2.85
C VAL A 315 12.64 7.21 -4.33
N TYR A 316 12.14 6.29 -5.14
CA TYR A 316 12.30 6.27 -6.58
C TYR A 316 10.95 6.45 -7.27
N THR A 317 10.97 7.01 -8.48
CA THR A 317 9.87 6.92 -9.43
C THR A 317 10.13 5.75 -10.35
N ALA A 318 9.24 4.75 -10.34
CA ALA A 318 9.39 3.52 -11.07
C ALA A 318 8.27 3.35 -12.11
N ALA A 319 8.63 3.02 -13.35
CA ALA A 319 7.67 2.68 -14.39
C ALA A 319 6.90 1.40 -14.02
N VAL A 320 5.62 1.34 -14.36
CA VAL A 320 4.80 0.12 -14.22
C VAL A 320 5.42 -1.00 -15.06
N GLY A 321 5.58 -2.18 -14.47
CA GLY A 321 6.25 -3.30 -15.13
C GLY A 321 7.78 -3.33 -14.99
N LEU A 322 8.38 -2.37 -14.26
CA LEU A 322 9.81 -2.35 -13.99
C LEU A 322 10.20 -3.54 -13.09
N PRO A 323 11.20 -4.37 -13.46
CA PRO A 323 11.69 -5.42 -12.58
C PRO A 323 12.40 -4.83 -11.34
N VAL A 324 12.14 -5.43 -10.17
CA VAL A 324 12.67 -4.97 -8.86
C VAL A 324 14.18 -4.87 -8.84
N ARG A 325 14.89 -5.74 -9.60
CA ARG A 325 16.37 -5.70 -9.70
C ARG A 325 16.92 -4.32 -10.06
N PHE A 326 16.22 -3.54 -10.89
CA PHE A 326 16.65 -2.19 -11.26
C PHE A 326 16.54 -1.20 -10.10
N LEU A 327 15.55 -1.36 -9.25
CA LEU A 327 15.43 -0.61 -8.00
C LEU A 327 16.56 -0.93 -7.04
N LEU A 328 16.90 -2.23 -6.92
CA LEU A 328 17.99 -2.70 -6.05
C LEU A 328 19.36 -2.26 -6.55
N ASP A 329 19.59 -2.29 -7.87
CA ASP A 329 20.82 -1.80 -8.49
C ASP A 329 21.00 -0.29 -8.23
N ALA A 330 19.95 0.51 -8.44
CA ALA A 330 19.96 1.94 -8.20
C ALA A 330 20.15 2.28 -6.70
N ALA A 331 19.64 1.45 -5.80
CA ALA A 331 19.84 1.56 -4.37
C ALA A 331 21.22 1.08 -3.89
N GLY A 332 22.04 0.49 -4.79
CA GLY A 332 23.35 -0.09 -4.44
C GLY A 332 23.25 -1.33 -3.57
N LEU A 333 22.14 -2.09 -3.68
CA LEU A 333 21.85 -3.26 -2.88
C LEU A 333 22.26 -4.57 -3.57
N ARG A 334 22.56 -4.56 -4.87
CA ARG A 334 23.12 -5.70 -5.61
C ARG A 334 24.66 -5.60 -5.71
N GLY A 335 25.32 -6.73 -5.74
CA GLY A 335 26.76 -6.78 -5.97
C GLY A 335 27.61 -6.74 -4.70
N GLY A 336 27.75 -7.86 -3.99
CA GLY A 336 28.77 -8.06 -2.95
C GLY A 336 28.29 -8.11 -1.51
N ARG A 337 26.99 -8.02 -1.26
CA ARG A 337 26.42 -8.28 0.07
C ARG A 337 25.96 -9.75 0.17
N ALA A 338 25.94 -10.24 1.41
CA ALA A 338 25.27 -11.49 1.76
C ALA A 338 23.84 -11.51 1.19
N GLU A 339 23.31 -12.69 0.97
CA GLU A 339 21.94 -12.92 0.51
C GLU A 339 20.95 -11.96 1.21
N LEU A 340 20.26 -11.14 0.42
CA LEU A 340 19.26 -10.22 0.94
C LEU A 340 17.89 -10.87 0.91
N THR A 341 17.13 -10.70 1.98
CA THR A 341 15.69 -10.98 1.98
C THR A 341 14.96 -9.71 1.57
N LEU A 342 14.21 -9.78 0.48
CA LEU A 342 13.37 -8.69 0.00
C LEU A 342 11.95 -8.86 0.53
N ARG A 343 11.40 -7.81 1.08
CA ARG A 343 10.03 -7.78 1.60
C ARG A 343 9.30 -6.57 1.04
N ALA A 344 8.06 -6.78 0.62
CA ALA A 344 7.18 -5.70 0.18
C ALA A 344 6.03 -5.50 1.16
N GLY A 345 5.71 -4.26 1.48
CA GLY A 345 4.59 -3.90 2.33
C GLY A 345 4.97 -3.38 3.71
N ALA A 346 4.11 -3.60 4.70
CA ALA A 346 4.27 -3.09 6.06
C ALA A 346 5.16 -4.01 6.91
N ALA A 347 5.79 -3.45 7.94
CA ALA A 347 6.87 -4.04 8.73
C ALA A 347 6.66 -5.48 9.23
N LEU A 348 5.44 -5.84 9.69
CA LEU A 348 5.15 -7.17 10.24
C LEU A 348 4.16 -7.98 9.40
N ARG A 349 3.58 -7.37 8.37
CA ARG A 349 2.63 -8.01 7.44
C ARG A 349 3.21 -8.17 6.04
N ASP A 350 4.48 -7.89 5.89
CA ASP A 350 5.21 -7.98 4.64
C ASP A 350 5.09 -9.35 3.97
N VAL A 351 5.30 -9.34 2.67
CA VAL A 351 5.39 -10.54 1.86
C VAL A 351 6.80 -10.62 1.32
N ARG A 352 7.44 -11.79 1.47
CA ARG A 352 8.72 -12.04 0.81
C ARG A 352 8.54 -11.94 -0.70
N ILE A 353 9.38 -11.16 -1.33
CA ILE A 353 9.46 -11.12 -2.78
C ILE A 353 10.29 -12.31 -3.23
N GLY A 354 9.73 -13.16 -4.08
CA GLY A 354 10.30 -14.42 -4.50
C GLY A 354 11.54 -14.33 -5.39
N GLY A 355 11.96 -13.13 -5.76
CA GLY A 355 13.15 -12.91 -6.58
C GLY A 355 13.25 -11.50 -7.12
N ASP A 356 14.38 -11.20 -7.76
CA ASP A 356 14.69 -9.91 -8.38
C ASP A 356 13.82 -9.61 -9.61
N ASP A 357 13.11 -10.60 -10.12
CA ASP A 357 12.27 -10.50 -11.34
C ASP A 357 10.81 -10.11 -11.04
N ALA A 358 10.44 -9.96 -9.75
CA ALA A 358 9.15 -9.36 -9.42
C ALA A 358 9.03 -7.97 -10.05
N VAL A 359 7.83 -7.60 -10.49
CA VAL A 359 7.61 -6.36 -11.21
C VAL A 359 6.73 -5.37 -10.43
N VAL A 360 6.95 -4.10 -10.69
CA VAL A 360 6.14 -3.00 -10.17
C VAL A 360 4.74 -3.05 -10.80
N ASP A 361 3.69 -3.08 -10.00
CA ASP A 361 2.32 -3.33 -10.46
C ASP A 361 1.44 -2.08 -10.61
N GLY A 362 1.94 -0.91 -10.35
CA GLY A 362 1.15 0.32 -10.48
C GLY A 362 0.00 0.47 -9.46
N GLY A 363 -0.08 -0.38 -8.44
CA GLY A 363 -1.16 -0.33 -7.42
C GLY A 363 -1.05 0.81 -6.40
N GLY A 364 -0.24 1.83 -6.65
CA GLY A 364 -0.02 2.97 -5.77
C GLY A 364 1.34 2.94 -5.06
N GLU A 365 1.47 3.69 -3.98
CA GLU A 365 2.70 3.76 -3.21
C GLU A 365 3.06 2.43 -2.53
N LEU A 366 4.33 2.08 -2.52
CA LEU A 366 4.84 0.85 -1.94
C LEU A 366 6.24 1.04 -1.34
N SER A 367 6.52 0.31 -0.26
CA SER A 367 7.86 0.22 0.32
C SER A 367 8.45 -1.18 0.13
N ILE A 368 9.71 -1.24 -0.25
CA ILE A 368 10.54 -2.45 -0.27
C ILE A 368 11.53 -2.36 0.88
N ASP A 369 11.58 -3.38 1.71
CA ASP A 369 12.59 -3.54 2.74
C ASP A 369 13.61 -4.60 2.29
N ALA A 370 14.87 -4.22 2.18
CA ALA A 370 15.98 -5.09 1.88
C ALA A 370 16.85 -5.26 3.14
N GLY A 371 16.83 -6.45 3.70
CA GLY A 371 17.56 -6.75 4.93
C GLY A 371 18.24 -8.12 4.90
N PRO A 372 19.07 -8.43 5.92
CA PRO A 372 19.64 -9.76 6.06
C PRO A 372 18.53 -10.80 6.22
N PRO A 373 18.75 -12.06 5.80
CA PRO A 373 17.80 -13.13 6.04
C PRO A 373 17.58 -13.27 7.56
N SER A 374 16.32 -13.38 7.96
CA SER A 374 15.99 -13.69 9.36
C SER A 374 16.48 -15.11 9.66
N PRO A 375 17.10 -15.35 10.81
CA PRO A 375 17.48 -16.69 11.20
C PRO A 375 16.25 -17.61 11.24
N PRO A 376 16.38 -18.89 10.90
CA PRO A 376 15.28 -19.83 11.01
C PRO A 376 14.82 -19.90 12.48
N ILE A 377 13.54 -19.65 12.71
CA ILE A 377 12.92 -19.79 14.02
C ILE A 377 12.36 -21.23 14.09
N ASN A 378 12.86 -22.03 15.02
CA ASN A 378 12.23 -23.29 15.38
C ASN A 378 11.21 -22.96 16.47
N PRO A 379 9.90 -23.05 16.22
CA PRO A 379 8.90 -22.68 17.19
C PRO A 379 8.87 -23.69 18.35
N ASP A 380 8.89 -23.18 19.58
CA ASP A 380 8.59 -23.96 20.76
C ASP A 380 7.07 -24.12 20.97
N PRO A 381 6.63 -25.12 21.75
CA PRO A 381 5.22 -25.24 22.10
C PRO A 381 4.67 -23.98 22.77
N CYS A 382 3.37 -23.71 22.55
CA CYS A 382 2.70 -22.58 23.14
C CYS A 382 2.71 -22.64 24.67
N ILE A 383 3.30 -21.66 25.33
CA ILE A 383 3.33 -21.55 26.81
C ILE A 383 2.09 -20.87 27.38
N ARG A 384 1.09 -20.53 26.55
CA ARG A 384 -0.17 -19.87 26.94
C ARG A 384 0.00 -18.55 27.71
N CYS A 385 1.03 -17.77 27.39
CA CYS A 385 1.33 -16.49 28.05
C CYS A 385 0.30 -15.38 27.79
N GLY A 386 -0.53 -15.46 26.75
CA GLY A 386 -1.57 -14.49 26.42
C GLY A 386 -1.09 -13.23 25.65
N TRP A 387 0.21 -13.01 25.48
CA TRP A 387 0.74 -11.79 24.84
C TRP A 387 0.18 -11.54 23.43
N CYS A 388 -0.07 -12.60 22.65
CA CYS A 388 -0.66 -12.48 21.33
C CYS A 388 -2.10 -11.91 21.34
N VAL A 389 -2.86 -12.17 22.42
CA VAL A 389 -4.21 -11.63 22.62
C VAL A 389 -4.13 -10.19 23.12
N GLU A 390 -3.24 -9.92 24.06
CA GLU A 390 -3.07 -8.61 24.70
C GLU A 390 -2.58 -7.55 23.70
N ALA A 391 -1.61 -7.91 22.85
CA ALA A 391 -1.07 -7.05 21.80
C ALA A 391 -1.96 -6.95 20.56
N CYS A 392 -3.02 -7.76 20.45
CA CYS A 392 -3.90 -7.75 19.28
C CYS A 392 -4.77 -6.48 19.25
N PRO A 393 -4.65 -5.60 18.24
CA PRO A 393 -5.42 -4.35 18.18
C PRO A 393 -6.94 -4.58 18.02
N VAL A 394 -7.33 -5.73 17.48
CA VAL A 394 -8.74 -6.12 17.29
C VAL A 394 -9.22 -7.14 18.31
N ARG A 395 -8.40 -7.48 19.31
CA ARG A 395 -8.77 -8.31 20.47
C ARG A 395 -9.31 -9.70 20.12
N ILE A 396 -8.73 -10.37 19.13
CA ILE A 396 -9.01 -11.77 18.81
C ILE A 396 -8.07 -12.72 19.57
N HIS A 397 -8.21 -14.05 19.34
CA HIS A 397 -7.39 -15.07 19.98
C HIS A 397 -6.42 -15.75 19.00
N PRO A 398 -5.24 -15.14 18.68
CA PRO A 398 -4.36 -15.64 17.61
C PRO A 398 -3.83 -17.06 17.83
N ALA A 399 -3.50 -17.45 19.07
CA ALA A 399 -3.03 -18.80 19.37
C ALA A 399 -4.13 -19.84 19.11
N GLY A 400 -5.39 -19.57 19.50
CA GLY A 400 -6.51 -20.44 19.17
C GLY A 400 -6.82 -20.52 17.69
N LEU A 401 -6.59 -19.42 16.93
CA LEU A 401 -6.69 -19.47 15.47
C LEU A 401 -5.63 -20.38 14.84
N LEU A 402 -4.43 -20.43 15.41
CA LEU A 402 -3.39 -21.37 14.95
C LEU A 402 -3.79 -22.82 15.27
N GLU A 403 -4.35 -23.08 16.46
CA GLU A 403 -4.92 -24.41 16.81
C GLU A 403 -6.05 -24.79 15.85
N ALA A 404 -7.00 -23.89 15.61
CA ALA A 404 -8.07 -24.11 14.63
C ALA A 404 -7.54 -24.40 13.21
N ALA A 405 -6.43 -23.77 12.80
CA ALA A 405 -5.77 -24.05 11.51
C ALA A 405 -5.16 -25.44 11.47
N GLN A 406 -4.59 -25.93 12.56
CA GLN A 406 -4.00 -27.25 12.68
C GLN A 406 -5.05 -28.36 12.71
N ASP A 407 -6.15 -28.10 13.43
CA ASP A 407 -7.25 -29.06 13.59
C ASP A 407 -8.28 -28.99 12.43
N ASN A 408 -8.11 -28.02 11.53
CA ASN A 408 -9.05 -27.71 10.44
C ASN A 408 -10.48 -27.49 10.94
N ASP A 409 -10.62 -26.73 12.04
CA ASP A 409 -11.90 -26.47 12.71
C ASP A 409 -12.40 -25.04 12.40
N PRO A 410 -13.37 -24.89 11.47
CA PRO A 410 -13.93 -23.60 11.08
C PRO A 410 -14.80 -22.98 12.19
N GLU A 411 -15.46 -23.77 13.04
CA GLU A 411 -16.28 -23.24 14.14
C GLU A 411 -15.41 -22.61 15.22
N MET A 412 -14.29 -23.27 15.55
CA MET A 412 -13.29 -22.72 16.44
C MET A 412 -12.68 -21.44 15.86
N ALA A 413 -12.39 -21.40 14.55
CA ALA A 413 -11.88 -20.23 13.85
C ALA A 413 -12.82 -19.02 13.97
N GLU A 414 -14.11 -19.23 13.78
CA GLU A 414 -15.11 -18.18 13.92
C GLU A 414 -15.21 -17.69 15.37
N ARG A 415 -15.26 -18.60 16.33
CA ARG A 415 -15.29 -18.31 17.78
C ARG A 415 -14.10 -17.47 18.22
N TYR A 416 -12.92 -17.72 17.67
CA TYR A 416 -11.69 -16.98 17.99
C TYR A 416 -11.50 -15.71 17.16
N GLY A 417 -12.44 -15.36 16.29
CA GLY A 417 -12.54 -14.08 15.63
C GLY A 417 -11.74 -13.96 14.32
N LEU A 418 -11.62 -15.05 13.53
CA LEU A 418 -10.91 -15.05 12.25
C LEU A 418 -11.32 -13.89 11.34
N HIS A 419 -12.63 -13.57 11.28
CA HIS A 419 -13.16 -12.49 10.43
C HIS A 419 -12.74 -11.08 10.86
N ALA A 420 -12.33 -10.90 12.12
CA ALA A 420 -11.87 -9.60 12.63
C ALA A 420 -10.35 -9.40 12.47
N CYS A 421 -9.60 -10.43 12.08
CA CYS A 421 -8.15 -10.32 11.93
C CYS A 421 -7.77 -9.38 10.78
N ILE A 422 -7.01 -8.32 11.07
CA ILE A 422 -6.45 -7.38 10.09
C ILE A 422 -5.10 -7.82 9.52
N GLU A 423 -4.64 -9.02 9.86
CA GLU A 423 -3.36 -9.58 9.41
C GLU A 423 -2.13 -8.68 9.69
N CYS A 424 -2.12 -7.95 10.79
CA CYS A 424 -1.03 -7.04 11.12
C CYS A 424 0.28 -7.72 11.53
N GLY A 425 0.27 -8.98 11.95
CA GLY A 425 1.47 -9.73 12.32
C GLY A 425 2.01 -9.49 13.73
N ILE A 426 1.46 -8.55 14.49
CA ILE A 426 1.94 -8.26 15.86
C ILE A 426 1.93 -9.51 16.73
N CYS A 427 0.93 -10.39 16.60
CA CYS A 427 0.84 -11.63 17.37
C CYS A 427 2.05 -12.55 17.16
N SER A 428 2.55 -12.68 15.93
CA SER A 428 3.77 -13.45 15.66
C SER A 428 5.01 -12.78 16.23
N TYR A 429 5.08 -11.45 16.17
CA TYR A 429 6.21 -10.65 16.65
C TYR A 429 6.38 -10.74 18.18
N VAL A 430 5.27 -10.67 18.93
CA VAL A 430 5.32 -10.71 20.40
C VAL A 430 5.39 -12.13 20.97
N CYS A 431 5.31 -13.18 20.15
CA CYS A 431 5.26 -14.56 20.61
C CYS A 431 6.63 -15.03 21.14
N PRO A 432 6.82 -15.31 22.43
CA PRO A 432 8.10 -15.76 22.96
C PRO A 432 8.49 -17.16 22.48
N SER A 433 7.51 -18.00 22.11
CA SER A 433 7.74 -19.32 21.53
C SER A 433 7.99 -19.29 20.01
N GLY A 434 8.06 -18.12 19.38
CA GLY A 434 8.32 -17.99 17.93
C GLY A 434 7.27 -18.64 17.05
N LEU A 435 6.01 -18.78 17.49
CA LEU A 435 4.96 -19.44 16.73
C LEU A 435 4.61 -18.65 15.47
N PRO A 436 4.41 -19.32 14.32
CA PRO A 436 4.05 -18.68 13.06
C PRO A 436 2.54 -18.32 13.01
N LEU A 437 2.10 -17.46 13.94
CA LEU A 437 0.66 -17.17 14.13
C LEU A 437 0.04 -16.54 12.90
N LEU A 438 0.65 -15.51 12.32
CA LEU A 438 0.12 -14.86 11.11
C LEU A 438 0.11 -15.80 9.89
N PRO A 439 1.18 -16.56 9.57
CA PRO A 439 1.13 -17.55 8.50
C PRO A 439 0.01 -18.58 8.69
N GLY A 440 -0.17 -19.11 9.90
CA GLY A 440 -1.26 -20.05 10.21
C GLY A 440 -2.65 -19.44 10.02
N ILE A 441 -2.87 -18.21 10.47
CA ILE A 441 -4.13 -17.49 10.30
C ILE A 441 -4.42 -17.22 8.80
N ARG A 442 -3.42 -16.83 8.02
CA ARG A 442 -3.56 -16.64 6.57
C ARG A 442 -3.95 -17.92 5.85
N GLU A 443 -3.33 -19.03 6.22
CA GLU A 443 -3.65 -20.35 5.68
C GLU A 443 -5.09 -20.75 6.01
N LEU A 444 -5.50 -20.59 7.28
CA LEU A 444 -6.87 -20.87 7.71
C LEU A 444 -7.90 -20.03 6.95
N ARG A 445 -7.63 -18.72 6.78
CA ARG A 445 -8.51 -17.84 6.02
C ARG A 445 -8.63 -18.27 4.55
N ARG A 446 -7.52 -18.64 3.91
CA ARG A 446 -7.53 -19.11 2.52
C ARG A 446 -8.37 -20.35 2.34
N ARG A 447 -8.30 -21.31 3.28
CA ARG A 447 -9.13 -22.53 3.25
C ARG A 447 -10.61 -22.21 3.42
N ASN A 448 -10.97 -21.36 4.37
CA ASN A 448 -12.36 -21.00 4.62
C ASN A 448 -12.98 -20.22 3.44
N LEU A 449 -12.23 -19.32 2.80
CA LEU A 449 -12.72 -18.62 1.60
C LEU A 449 -12.95 -19.57 0.41
N ALA A 450 -12.15 -20.62 0.28
CA ALA A 450 -12.34 -21.63 -0.76
C ALA A 450 -13.62 -22.46 -0.56
N THR A 451 -14.06 -22.65 0.69
CA THR A 451 -15.31 -23.36 1.01
C THR A 451 -16.56 -22.49 0.85
N ASP A 452 -16.46 -21.19 1.08
CA ASP A 452 -17.61 -20.27 1.03
C ASP A 452 -17.96 -19.76 -0.39
N GLY A 453 -17.20 -20.18 -1.43
CA GLY A 453 -17.46 -19.80 -2.84
C GLY A 453 -17.38 -18.29 -3.12
N ALA A 454 -16.90 -17.49 -2.17
CA ALA A 454 -16.74 -16.07 -2.34
C ALA A 454 -15.45 -15.77 -3.14
N PRO A 455 -15.50 -14.99 -4.23
CA PRO A 455 -14.30 -14.61 -4.95
C PRO A 455 -13.36 -13.86 -4.03
N MET A 456 -12.13 -14.37 -3.92
CA MET A 456 -11.05 -13.73 -3.18
C MET A 456 -10.75 -12.38 -3.86
N ARG A 457 -11.29 -11.29 -3.33
CA ARG A 457 -10.88 -9.94 -3.74
C ARG A 457 -9.47 -9.75 -3.17
N THR A 458 -8.48 -9.91 -4.04
CA THR A 458 -7.09 -9.58 -3.76
C THR A 458 -7.01 -8.10 -3.39
N ALA A 459 -6.67 -7.82 -2.14
CA ALA A 459 -6.28 -6.50 -1.69
C ALA A 459 -4.80 -6.31 -1.94
#